data_bc30d0ba86174019b2095000d8a23b9e
#
_entry.id   bc30d0ba86174019b2095000d8a23b9e
#
_cell.length_a   1.000
_cell.length_b   1.000
_cell.length_c   1.000
_cell.angle_alpha   90.00
_cell.angle_beta   90.00
_cell.angle_gamma   90.00
#
_symmetry.space_group_name_H-M   'P 1'
#
loop_
_entity.id
_entity.type
_entity.pdbx_description
1 polymer ?
#
loop_
_entity_poly.entity_id
_entity_poly.type
_entity_poly.pdbx_seq_one_letter_code
_entity_poly.pdbx_strand_id
1 'polypeptide(L)'
;MAMDREKVFDKLNAYRYYKKTLEAAEPAFPGLDKNEQLELSTIIEQSHKRMDELLEESRTIGNLKSCNLRTPELISQWMQNNIAYKSDWALHGVMEYWQTPQETLTLKAGDCEDAAFLIQALLDEIGISSTVISVGYIDEAGAEKRHAMCIFPADEPRAYFNNAYLFKTNEAVDASFIMKLYPGCYDIDILDLYNKSRIHLFKKR
;
A
#
# COMPACT_ATOMS: atom_id res chain seq x y z
N MET A 1 12.81 -14.36 9.35
CA MET A 1 13.57 -14.56 8.12
C MET A 1 14.09 -13.20 7.71
N ALA A 2 15.36 -12.95 7.69
CA ALA A 2 15.91 -11.65 7.30
C ALA A 2 15.56 -11.42 5.83
N MET A 3 15.04 -10.23 5.52
CA MET A 3 14.86 -9.81 4.14
C MET A 3 16.17 -10.04 3.39
N ASP A 4 16.07 -10.81 2.32
CA ASP A 4 17.22 -11.15 1.49
C ASP A 4 17.79 -9.85 0.91
N ARG A 5 18.89 -9.40 1.53
CA ARG A 5 19.61 -8.20 1.09
C ARG A 5 19.99 -8.28 -0.40
N GLU A 6 20.19 -9.49 -0.92
CA GLU A 6 20.37 -9.75 -2.34
C GLU A 6 19.17 -9.33 -3.17
N LYS A 7 17.93 -9.66 -2.76
CA LYS A 7 16.72 -9.27 -3.52
C LYS A 7 16.51 -7.76 -3.60
N VAL A 8 16.83 -7.01 -2.54
CA VAL A 8 16.77 -5.53 -2.57
C VAL A 8 17.89 -4.97 -3.42
N PHE A 9 19.07 -5.56 -3.32
CA PHE A 9 20.23 -5.18 -4.12
C PHE A 9 19.99 -5.50 -5.61
N ASP A 10 19.38 -6.64 -5.91
CA ASP A 10 18.99 -7.03 -7.26
C ASP A 10 17.91 -6.12 -7.86
N LYS A 11 16.90 -5.72 -7.09
CA LYS A 11 15.90 -4.72 -7.52
C LYS A 11 16.54 -3.36 -7.78
N LEU A 12 17.46 -2.92 -6.91
CA LEU A 12 18.22 -1.67 -7.08
C LEU A 12 19.15 -1.72 -8.29
N ASN A 13 19.79 -2.85 -8.54
CA ASN A 13 20.67 -3.04 -9.72
C ASN A 13 19.85 -3.16 -11.00
N ALA A 14 18.72 -3.86 -10.98
CA ALA A 14 17.79 -3.91 -12.10
C ALA A 14 17.25 -2.51 -12.43
N TYR A 15 16.92 -1.68 -11.42
CA TYR A 15 16.53 -0.30 -11.60
C TYR A 15 17.64 0.57 -12.20
N ARG A 16 18.86 0.48 -11.67
CA ARG A 16 20.00 1.24 -12.21
C ARG A 16 20.31 0.84 -13.65
N TYR A 17 20.20 -0.44 -13.96
CA TYR A 17 20.35 -0.95 -15.32
C TYR A 17 19.22 -0.42 -16.22
N TYR A 18 17.97 -0.47 -15.75
CA TYR A 18 16.80 0.03 -16.48
C TYR A 18 16.87 1.54 -16.72
N LYS A 19 17.22 2.33 -15.69
CA LYS A 19 17.44 3.78 -15.81
C LYS A 19 18.52 4.11 -16.85
N LYS A 20 19.66 3.43 -16.77
CA LYS A 20 20.77 3.60 -17.72
C LYS A 20 20.38 3.19 -19.15
N THR A 21 19.54 2.17 -19.29
CA THR A 21 19.04 1.71 -20.60
C THR A 21 18.03 2.68 -21.18
N LEU A 22 17.17 3.28 -20.35
CA LEU A 22 16.22 4.33 -20.77
C LEU A 22 16.95 5.62 -21.14
N GLU A 23 17.90 6.09 -20.33
CA GLU A 23 18.72 7.26 -20.64
C GLU A 23 19.52 7.07 -21.95
N ALA A 24 19.94 5.84 -22.23
CA ALA A 24 20.61 5.49 -23.49
C ALA A 24 19.64 5.32 -24.68
N ALA A 25 18.36 5.08 -24.41
CA ALA A 25 17.33 4.83 -25.42
C ALA A 25 16.60 6.12 -25.85
N GLU A 26 16.71 7.22 -25.11
CA GLU A 26 16.06 8.50 -25.46
C GLU A 26 16.34 9.04 -26.87
N PRO A 27 17.49 8.76 -27.53
CA PRO A 27 17.66 9.11 -28.96
C PRO A 27 17.16 8.05 -29.93
N ALA A 28 16.61 6.92 -29.48
CA ALA A 28 16.55 5.69 -30.28
C ALA A 28 15.14 5.21 -30.64
N PHE A 29 14.13 6.05 -30.67
CA PHE A 29 12.83 5.69 -31.26
C PHE A 29 12.65 6.39 -32.64
N PRO A 30 13.38 5.98 -33.66
CA PRO A 30 13.17 6.49 -34.99
C PRO A 30 11.84 5.93 -35.50
N GLY A 31 10.87 6.82 -35.73
CA GLY A 31 9.57 6.44 -36.30
C GLY A 31 8.35 6.96 -35.52
N LEU A 32 8.54 7.49 -34.32
CA LEU A 32 7.47 8.15 -33.59
C LEU A 32 7.33 9.62 -34.08
N ASP A 33 6.09 10.07 -34.19
CA ASP A 33 5.83 11.49 -34.40
C ASP A 33 6.13 12.33 -33.13
N LYS A 34 6.08 13.66 -33.26
CA LYS A 34 6.39 14.56 -32.13
C LYS A 34 5.47 14.40 -30.92
N ASN A 35 4.21 14.05 -31.17
CA ASN A 35 3.23 13.87 -30.09
C ASN A 35 3.48 12.54 -29.36
N GLU A 36 3.74 11.47 -30.10
CA GLU A 36 4.09 10.16 -29.55
C GLU A 36 5.40 10.22 -28.75
N GLN A 37 6.41 10.98 -29.23
CA GLN A 37 7.65 11.23 -28.50
C GLN A 37 7.40 11.99 -27.20
N LEU A 38 6.52 12.99 -27.20
CA LEU A 38 6.16 13.75 -26.01
C LEU A 38 5.40 12.91 -24.99
N GLU A 39 4.45 12.09 -25.44
CA GLU A 39 3.73 11.15 -24.58
C GLU A 39 4.68 10.13 -23.93
N LEU A 40 5.59 9.55 -24.73
CA LEU A 40 6.57 8.60 -24.23
C LEU A 40 7.52 9.25 -23.21
N SER A 41 8.01 10.45 -23.49
CA SER A 41 8.85 11.22 -22.56
C SER A 41 8.12 11.49 -21.23
N THR A 42 6.84 11.82 -21.29
CA THR A 42 6.01 12.05 -20.12
C THR A 42 5.84 10.77 -19.29
N ILE A 43 5.60 9.63 -19.93
CA ILE A 43 5.50 8.32 -19.27
C ILE A 43 6.81 7.93 -18.60
N ILE A 44 7.94 8.15 -19.29
CA ILE A 44 9.28 7.87 -18.75
C ILE A 44 9.56 8.75 -17.53
N GLU A 45 9.29 10.06 -17.61
CA GLU A 45 9.50 11.00 -16.52
C GLU A 45 8.64 10.67 -15.31
N GLN A 46 7.36 10.33 -15.51
CA GLN A 46 6.46 9.88 -14.45
C GLN A 46 6.95 8.58 -13.80
N SER A 47 7.46 7.65 -14.62
CA SER A 47 8.02 6.38 -14.13
C SER A 47 9.30 6.60 -13.31
N HIS A 48 10.16 7.53 -13.72
CA HIS A 48 11.36 7.89 -12.97
C HIS A 48 11.02 8.53 -11.63
N LYS A 49 10.15 9.55 -11.64
CA LYS A 49 9.68 10.22 -10.42
C LYS A 49 9.12 9.21 -9.42
N ARG A 50 8.28 8.31 -9.90
CA ARG A 50 7.69 7.27 -9.09
C ARG A 50 8.73 6.31 -8.50
N MET A 51 9.74 5.92 -9.27
CA MET A 51 10.80 5.05 -8.77
C MET A 51 11.65 5.74 -7.71
N ASP A 52 11.91 7.05 -7.86
CA ASP A 52 12.62 7.83 -6.86
C ASP A 52 11.80 7.94 -5.56
N GLU A 53 10.47 8.11 -5.66
CA GLU A 53 9.55 8.07 -4.52
C GLU A 53 9.58 6.72 -3.80
N LEU A 54 9.54 5.60 -4.55
CA LEU A 54 9.63 4.24 -4.00
C LEU A 54 10.97 3.97 -3.30
N LEU A 55 12.07 4.49 -3.85
CA LEU A 55 13.40 4.36 -3.23
C LEU A 55 13.50 5.14 -1.93
N GLU A 56 12.95 6.35 -1.89
CA GLU A 56 12.95 7.18 -0.68
C GLU A 56 12.04 6.56 0.39
N GLU A 57 10.87 6.05 -0.01
CA GLU A 57 9.97 5.29 0.85
C GLU A 57 10.68 4.09 1.47
N SER A 58 11.34 3.26 0.65
CA SER A 58 12.12 2.12 1.11
C SER A 58 13.24 2.51 2.09
N ARG A 59 13.92 3.65 1.87
CA ARG A 59 14.94 4.18 2.79
C ARG A 59 14.34 4.59 4.12
N THR A 60 13.21 5.28 4.10
CA THR A 60 12.56 5.79 5.32
C THR A 60 11.99 4.66 6.14
N ILE A 61 11.31 3.71 5.50
CA ILE A 61 10.83 2.49 6.16
C ILE A 61 12.00 1.67 6.68
N GLY A 62 13.10 1.58 5.91
CA GLY A 62 14.35 0.95 6.35
C GLY A 62 14.95 1.59 7.60
N ASN A 63 14.81 2.91 7.80
CA ASN A 63 15.24 3.61 9.01
C ASN A 63 14.40 3.26 10.24
N LEU A 64 13.14 2.82 10.07
CA LEU A 64 12.31 2.28 11.15
C LEU A 64 12.83 0.93 11.68
N LYS A 65 13.79 0.28 11.01
CA LYS A 65 14.49 -0.91 11.55
C LYS A 65 15.17 -0.62 12.90
N SER A 66 15.52 0.63 13.16
CA SER A 66 15.99 1.06 14.49
C SER A 66 14.92 0.92 15.58
N CYS A 67 13.64 0.91 15.22
CA CYS A 67 12.51 0.72 16.14
C CYS A 67 12.21 -0.74 16.47
N ASN A 68 13.02 -1.69 15.96
CA ASN A 68 12.89 -3.13 16.21
C ASN A 68 11.52 -3.73 15.83
N LEU A 69 10.87 -3.20 14.79
CA LEU A 69 9.57 -3.66 14.28
C LEU A 69 9.72 -5.00 13.52
N ARG A 70 9.91 -6.09 14.28
CA ARG A 70 10.22 -7.42 13.70
C ARG A 70 9.03 -8.38 13.70
N THR A 71 7.92 -7.98 14.27
CA THR A 71 6.69 -8.79 14.32
C THR A 71 5.46 -7.92 14.09
N PRO A 72 4.34 -8.50 13.60
CA PRO A 72 3.09 -7.77 13.44
C PRO A 72 2.59 -7.10 14.72
N GLU A 73 2.82 -7.72 15.89
CA GLU A 73 2.44 -7.15 17.19
C GLU A 73 3.20 -5.86 17.50
N LEU A 74 4.50 -5.84 17.22
CA LEU A 74 5.32 -4.64 17.40
C LEU A 74 4.94 -3.54 16.41
N ILE A 75 4.59 -3.91 15.17
CA ILE A 75 4.03 -2.97 14.19
C ILE A 75 2.73 -2.38 14.72
N SER A 76 1.79 -3.20 15.18
CA SER A 76 0.53 -2.74 15.77
C SER A 76 0.75 -1.76 16.92
N GLN A 77 1.60 -2.12 17.87
CA GLN A 77 1.91 -1.26 19.03
C GLN A 77 2.56 0.06 18.59
N TRP A 78 3.47 0.01 17.62
CA TRP A 78 4.12 1.20 17.11
C TRP A 78 3.13 2.11 16.37
N MET A 79 2.26 1.56 15.52
CA MET A 79 1.21 2.30 14.81
C MET A 79 0.30 3.04 15.79
N GLN A 80 -0.19 2.35 16.83
CA GLN A 80 -1.06 2.94 17.85
C GLN A 80 -0.42 4.11 18.58
N ASN A 81 0.90 4.06 18.79
CA ASN A 81 1.63 5.09 19.52
C ASN A 81 2.12 6.26 18.67
N ASN A 82 2.22 6.08 17.34
CA ASN A 82 2.90 7.05 16.49
C ASN A 82 2.03 7.62 15.36
N ILE A 83 0.92 6.96 14.99
CA ILE A 83 0.06 7.39 13.89
C ILE A 83 -1.34 7.72 14.43
N ALA A 84 -1.72 8.97 14.31
CA ALA A 84 -3.06 9.42 14.70
C ALA A 84 -4.07 9.18 13.57
N TYR A 85 -5.26 8.69 13.90
CA TYR A 85 -6.35 8.62 12.92
C TYR A 85 -6.88 10.01 12.60
N LYS A 86 -6.81 10.42 11.35
CA LYS A 86 -7.40 11.68 10.84
C LYS A 86 -7.90 11.45 9.42
N SER A 87 -9.10 11.96 9.15
CA SER A 87 -9.68 11.88 7.81
C SER A 87 -8.93 12.75 6.81
N ASP A 88 -9.02 12.39 5.54
CA ASP A 88 -8.49 13.17 4.42
C ASP A 88 -8.97 14.61 4.42
N TRP A 89 -10.24 14.84 4.74
CA TRP A 89 -10.76 16.19 4.85
C TRP A 89 -10.00 17.03 5.89
N ALA A 90 -9.66 16.42 7.03
CA ALA A 90 -8.95 17.11 8.10
C ALA A 90 -7.48 17.36 7.78
N LEU A 91 -6.84 16.49 6.97
CA LEU A 91 -5.43 16.59 6.61
C LEU A 91 -5.20 17.38 5.31
N HIS A 92 -6.05 17.14 4.31
CA HIS A 92 -5.81 17.56 2.93
C HIS A 92 -6.92 18.46 2.37
N GLY A 93 -8.06 18.60 3.06
CA GLY A 93 -9.21 19.38 2.59
C GLY A 93 -9.96 18.76 1.41
N VAL A 94 -9.75 17.45 1.17
CA VAL A 94 -10.43 16.67 0.12
C VAL A 94 -11.15 15.47 0.73
N MET A 95 -12.03 14.82 -0.04
CA MET A 95 -12.83 13.70 0.48
C MET A 95 -12.10 12.36 0.43
N GLU A 96 -11.13 12.21 -0.43
CA GLU A 96 -10.36 10.97 -0.63
C GLU A 96 -8.94 11.35 -1.12
N TYR A 97 -7.92 10.93 -0.39
CA TYR A 97 -6.51 11.10 -0.75
C TYR A 97 -5.70 9.95 -0.18
N TRP A 98 -5.18 9.11 -1.03
CA TRP A 98 -4.35 7.98 -0.60
C TRP A 98 -2.92 8.45 -0.40
N GLN A 99 -2.52 8.56 0.86
CA GLN A 99 -1.15 8.88 1.22
C GLN A 99 -0.22 7.71 0.88
N THR A 100 1.00 8.03 0.49
CA THR A 100 2.09 7.06 0.50
C THR A 100 2.49 6.74 1.95
N PRO A 101 3.09 5.57 2.24
CA PRO A 101 3.65 5.28 3.56
C PRO A 101 4.58 6.37 4.10
N GLN A 102 5.37 7.01 3.20
CA GLN A 102 6.23 8.12 3.54
C GLN A 102 5.47 9.36 4.01
N GLU A 103 4.37 9.71 3.33
CA GLU A 103 3.52 10.84 3.73
C GLU A 103 2.90 10.57 5.09
N THR A 104 2.35 9.36 5.32
CA THR A 104 1.76 8.96 6.61
C THR A 104 2.79 9.02 7.74
N LEU A 105 4.03 8.57 7.50
CA LEU A 105 5.14 8.68 8.46
C LEU A 105 5.51 10.13 8.78
N THR A 106 5.52 10.98 7.77
CA THR A 106 5.89 12.40 7.91
C THR A 106 4.80 13.18 8.66
N LEU A 107 3.53 12.96 8.30
CA LEU A 107 2.39 13.61 8.92
C LEU A 107 2.04 13.02 10.29
N LYS A 108 2.50 11.79 10.58
CA LYS A 108 2.14 10.99 11.76
C LYS A 108 0.62 10.86 11.93
N ALA A 109 -0.09 10.89 10.81
CA ALA A 109 -1.54 10.81 10.77
C ALA A 109 -2.00 10.34 9.39
N GLY A 110 -3.16 9.70 9.36
CA GLY A 110 -3.84 9.24 8.16
C GLY A 110 -5.15 8.56 8.54
N ASP A 111 -5.94 8.16 7.57
CA ASP A 111 -7.15 7.39 7.86
C ASP A 111 -6.98 5.88 7.58
N CYS A 112 -8.04 5.18 7.18
CA CYS A 112 -8.00 3.71 7.17
C CYS A 112 -7.09 3.14 6.09
N GLU A 113 -7.11 3.69 4.87
CA GLU A 113 -6.25 3.21 3.78
C GLU A 113 -4.80 3.62 3.96
N ASP A 114 -4.54 4.82 4.46
CA ASP A 114 -3.20 5.31 4.76
C ASP A 114 -2.52 4.42 5.80
N ALA A 115 -3.25 4.09 6.87
CA ALA A 115 -2.78 3.15 7.88
C ALA A 115 -2.53 1.76 7.28
N ALA A 116 -3.43 1.28 6.41
CA ALA A 116 -3.31 -0.03 5.79
C ALA A 116 -2.10 -0.12 4.84
N PHE A 117 -1.85 0.92 4.02
CA PHE A 117 -0.67 0.99 3.14
C PHE A 117 0.63 1.07 3.92
N LEU A 118 0.69 1.88 5.00
CA LEU A 118 1.88 1.93 5.85
C LEU A 118 2.15 0.57 6.52
N ILE A 119 1.13 -0.09 7.03
CA ILE A 119 1.25 -1.42 7.63
C ILE A 119 1.73 -2.44 6.61
N GLN A 120 1.18 -2.44 5.38
CA GLN A 120 1.64 -3.30 4.30
C GLN A 120 3.14 -3.12 4.06
N ALA A 121 3.61 -1.88 3.93
CA ALA A 121 5.02 -1.59 3.71
C ALA A 121 5.91 -2.04 4.89
N LEU A 122 5.45 -1.89 6.15
CA LEU A 122 6.17 -2.37 7.34
C LEU A 122 6.21 -3.91 7.41
N LEU A 123 5.14 -4.58 7.00
CA LEU A 123 5.10 -6.05 6.92
C LEU A 123 6.03 -6.58 5.82
N ASP A 124 6.05 -5.94 4.66
CA ASP A 124 6.97 -6.29 3.56
C ASP A 124 8.43 -6.17 4.00
N GLU A 125 8.79 -5.18 4.82
CA GLU A 125 10.13 -5.03 5.37
C GLU A 125 10.57 -6.18 6.29
N ILE A 126 9.64 -6.85 6.92
CA ILE A 126 9.91 -8.04 7.76
C ILE A 126 9.66 -9.36 7.03
N GLY A 127 9.37 -9.29 5.71
CA GLY A 127 9.17 -10.46 4.84
C GLY A 127 7.81 -11.13 5.00
N ILE A 128 6.80 -10.41 5.50
CA ILE A 128 5.42 -10.89 5.60
C ILE A 128 4.61 -10.28 4.46
N SER A 129 4.15 -11.16 3.56
CA SER A 129 3.26 -10.75 2.47
C SER A 129 1.88 -10.37 3.00
N SER A 130 1.33 -9.27 2.49
CA SER A 130 0.00 -8.79 2.87
C SER A 130 -0.70 -8.09 1.71
N THR A 131 -1.99 -7.82 1.86
CA THR A 131 -2.81 -7.18 0.83
C THR A 131 -3.69 -6.13 1.49
N VAL A 132 -3.75 -4.95 0.91
CA VAL A 132 -4.70 -3.92 1.33
C VAL A 132 -6.00 -4.11 0.58
N ILE A 133 -7.10 -4.21 1.32
CA ILE A 133 -8.45 -4.30 0.77
C ILE A 133 -9.31 -3.14 1.24
N SER A 134 -10.30 -2.79 0.42
CA SER A 134 -11.40 -1.90 0.78
C SER A 134 -12.70 -2.70 0.81
N VAL A 135 -13.50 -2.49 1.85
CA VAL A 135 -14.80 -3.13 2.05
C VAL A 135 -15.88 -2.05 1.99
N GLY A 136 -16.77 -2.15 1.02
CA GLY A 136 -18.00 -1.35 0.97
C GLY A 136 -19.12 -2.07 1.73
N TYR A 137 -19.77 -1.39 2.66
CA TYR A 137 -20.84 -1.98 3.45
C TYR A 137 -21.91 -0.96 3.82
N ILE A 138 -23.09 -1.46 4.18
CA ILE A 138 -24.19 -0.65 4.71
C ILE A 138 -24.18 -0.84 6.22
N ASP A 139 -24.07 0.25 6.97
CA ASP A 139 -24.08 0.20 8.42
C ASP A 139 -25.51 -0.02 8.99
N GLU A 140 -25.60 -0.19 10.31
CA GLU A 140 -26.89 -0.43 11.00
C GLU A 140 -27.90 0.72 10.82
N ALA A 141 -27.44 1.91 10.50
CA ALA A 141 -28.28 3.08 10.21
C ALA A 141 -28.71 3.15 8.73
N GLY A 142 -28.28 2.21 7.89
CA GLY A 142 -28.55 2.18 6.46
C GLY A 142 -27.66 3.09 5.64
N ALA A 143 -26.58 3.64 6.22
CA ALA A 143 -25.64 4.49 5.50
C ALA A 143 -24.55 3.66 4.82
N GLU A 144 -24.22 4.04 3.58
CA GLU A 144 -23.08 3.47 2.88
C GLU A 144 -21.79 3.92 3.52
N LYS A 145 -20.92 2.95 3.79
CA LYS A 145 -19.59 3.14 4.36
C LYS A 145 -18.55 2.38 3.54
N ARG A 146 -17.33 2.86 3.63
CA ARG A 146 -16.17 2.17 3.09
C ARG A 146 -15.06 2.15 4.13
N HIS A 147 -14.34 1.03 4.21
CA HIS A 147 -13.25 0.87 5.16
C HIS A 147 -12.11 0.08 4.55
N ALA A 148 -10.89 0.51 4.79
CA ALA A 148 -9.70 -0.20 4.33
C ALA A 148 -9.03 -0.99 5.46
N MET A 149 -8.47 -2.15 5.09
CA MET A 149 -7.81 -3.08 6.00
C MET A 149 -6.57 -3.67 5.31
N CYS A 150 -5.57 -4.04 6.11
CA CYS A 150 -4.44 -4.85 5.63
C CYS A 150 -4.64 -6.30 6.09
N ILE A 151 -4.75 -7.23 5.15
CA ILE A 151 -4.98 -8.65 5.42
C ILE A 151 -3.75 -9.49 5.08
N PHE A 152 -3.54 -10.57 5.84
CA PHE A 152 -2.54 -11.57 5.53
C PHE A 152 -3.13 -12.60 4.56
N PRO A 153 -2.33 -13.17 3.62
CA PRO A 153 -2.81 -14.24 2.76
C PRO A 153 -3.23 -15.46 3.60
N ALA A 154 -3.99 -16.37 2.96
CA ALA A 154 -4.67 -17.49 3.61
C ALA A 154 -3.76 -18.46 4.40
N ASP A 155 -2.46 -18.42 4.15
CA ASP A 155 -1.46 -19.20 4.87
C ASP A 155 -1.01 -18.45 6.14
N GLU A 156 -0.47 -19.14 7.11
CA GLU A 156 -0.06 -18.60 8.43
C GLU A 156 0.85 -17.35 8.35
N PRO A 157 0.67 -16.32 9.20
CA PRO A 157 -0.30 -16.20 10.28
C PRO A 157 -1.66 -15.67 9.81
N ARG A 158 -2.75 -16.32 10.23
CA ARG A 158 -4.12 -15.88 9.94
C ARG A 158 -4.46 -14.66 10.79
N ALA A 159 -4.28 -13.49 10.22
CA ALA A 159 -4.45 -12.23 10.91
C ALA A 159 -4.81 -11.11 9.92
N TYR A 160 -5.28 -10.01 10.46
CA TYR A 160 -5.53 -8.79 9.72
C TYR A 160 -5.30 -7.57 10.61
N PHE A 161 -5.01 -6.45 9.99
CA PHE A 161 -5.04 -5.15 10.65
C PHE A 161 -6.32 -4.40 10.30
N ASN A 162 -6.97 -3.88 11.33
CA ASN A 162 -8.06 -2.93 11.21
C ASN A 162 -7.59 -1.62 11.85
N ASN A 163 -7.35 -0.61 11.04
CA ASN A 163 -6.54 0.55 11.41
C ASN A 163 -5.19 0.09 12.01
N ALA A 164 -4.80 0.63 13.18
CA ALA A 164 -3.56 0.28 13.87
C ALA A 164 -3.61 -1.05 14.64
N TYR A 165 -4.75 -1.74 14.70
CA TYR A 165 -4.95 -2.90 15.59
C TYR A 165 -4.82 -4.21 14.84
N LEU A 166 -3.96 -5.09 15.35
CA LEU A 166 -3.79 -6.46 14.87
C LEU A 166 -4.83 -7.39 15.49
N PHE A 167 -5.54 -8.12 14.65
CA PHE A 167 -6.47 -9.17 15.04
C PHE A 167 -6.00 -10.52 14.52
N LYS A 168 -5.94 -11.52 15.41
CA LYS A 168 -5.64 -12.91 15.06
C LYS A 168 -6.93 -13.71 14.96
N THR A 169 -6.99 -14.64 14.03
CA THR A 169 -8.15 -15.50 13.80
C THR A 169 -7.72 -16.93 13.52
N ASN A 170 -8.63 -17.89 13.77
CA ASN A 170 -8.45 -19.29 13.41
C ASN A 170 -9.01 -19.60 12.01
N GLU A 171 -9.75 -18.67 11.42
CA GLU A 171 -10.30 -18.80 10.07
C GLU A 171 -9.37 -18.15 9.04
N ALA A 172 -9.42 -18.62 7.79
CA ALA A 172 -8.79 -17.92 6.68
C ALA A 172 -9.42 -16.53 6.51
N VAL A 173 -8.59 -15.50 6.32
CA VAL A 173 -9.09 -14.14 6.08
C VAL A 173 -9.37 -13.98 4.59
N ASP A 174 -10.46 -14.57 4.15
CA ASP A 174 -10.98 -14.52 2.78
C ASP A 174 -12.25 -13.65 2.67
N ALA A 175 -12.82 -13.57 1.48
CA ALA A 175 -14.05 -12.80 1.25
C ALA A 175 -15.22 -13.24 2.16
N SER A 176 -15.34 -14.53 2.46
CA SER A 176 -16.40 -15.05 3.34
C SER A 176 -16.20 -14.57 4.78
N PHE A 177 -14.96 -14.56 5.27
CA PHE A 177 -14.62 -14.02 6.57
C PHE A 177 -14.92 -12.50 6.63
N ILE A 178 -14.55 -11.75 5.61
CA ILE A 178 -14.80 -10.29 5.55
C ILE A 178 -16.30 -10.00 5.54
N MET A 179 -17.11 -10.77 4.82
CA MET A 179 -18.58 -10.62 4.83
C MET A 179 -19.20 -10.92 6.20
N LYS A 180 -18.63 -11.84 7.00
CA LYS A 180 -19.06 -12.05 8.39
C LYS A 180 -18.69 -10.88 9.28
N LEU A 181 -17.51 -10.31 9.07
CA LEU A 181 -17.02 -9.17 9.84
C LEU A 181 -17.82 -7.87 9.54
N TYR A 182 -18.29 -7.74 8.29
CA TYR A 182 -19.11 -6.61 7.81
C TYR A 182 -20.45 -7.12 7.25
N PRO A 183 -21.49 -7.35 8.08
CA PRO A 183 -22.78 -7.92 7.63
C PRO A 183 -23.44 -7.04 6.61
N GLY A 184 -23.32 -6.00 6.24
CA GLY A 184 -23.87 -5.19 5.15
C GLY A 184 -22.97 -5.12 3.91
N CYS A 185 -21.92 -5.95 3.84
CA CYS A 185 -20.94 -5.93 2.76
C CYS A 185 -21.58 -6.09 1.39
N TYR A 186 -21.29 -5.17 0.47
CA TYR A 186 -21.77 -5.20 -0.91
C TYR A 186 -20.62 -5.24 -1.94
N ASP A 187 -19.40 -4.82 -1.58
CA ASP A 187 -18.22 -5.02 -2.40
C ASP A 187 -16.94 -5.20 -1.58
N ILE A 188 -15.94 -5.84 -2.19
CA ILE A 188 -14.58 -5.97 -1.66
C ILE A 188 -13.63 -5.74 -2.82
N ASP A 189 -12.72 -4.79 -2.66
CA ASP A 189 -11.70 -4.44 -3.65
C ASP A 189 -10.30 -4.64 -3.06
N ILE A 190 -9.34 -5.07 -3.87
CA ILE A 190 -7.92 -4.87 -3.57
C ILE A 190 -7.57 -3.43 -3.94
N LEU A 191 -6.88 -2.73 -3.05
CA LEU A 191 -6.36 -1.40 -3.31
C LEU A 191 -4.91 -1.48 -3.79
N ASP A 192 -4.65 -0.86 -4.92
CA ASP A 192 -3.30 -0.64 -5.44
C ASP A 192 -2.96 0.84 -5.30
N LEU A 193 -2.17 1.16 -4.28
CA LEU A 193 -1.73 2.53 -3.98
C LEU A 193 -1.04 3.14 -5.19
N TYR A 194 -0.22 2.35 -5.85
CA TYR A 194 0.66 2.85 -6.87
C TYR A 194 -0.05 3.15 -8.18
N ASN A 195 -0.94 2.33 -8.60
CA ASN A 195 -1.74 2.60 -9.80
C ASN A 195 -2.99 3.44 -9.49
N LYS A 196 -3.18 3.83 -8.22
CA LYS A 196 -4.40 4.51 -7.73
C LYS A 196 -5.66 3.78 -8.23
N SER A 197 -5.63 2.44 -8.18
CA SER A 197 -6.65 1.57 -8.75
C SER A 197 -7.27 0.63 -7.73
N ARG A 198 -8.46 0.16 -8.05
CA ARG A 198 -9.23 -0.82 -7.27
C ARG A 198 -9.47 -2.05 -8.15
N ILE A 199 -9.11 -3.22 -7.63
CA ILE A 199 -9.34 -4.50 -8.31
C ILE A 199 -10.48 -5.21 -7.59
N HIS A 200 -11.62 -5.37 -8.26
CA HIS A 200 -12.80 -5.99 -7.67
C HIS A 200 -12.58 -7.47 -7.38
N LEU A 201 -12.70 -7.87 -6.12
CA LEU A 201 -12.74 -9.27 -5.69
C LEU A 201 -14.17 -9.79 -5.57
N PHE A 202 -15.07 -8.95 -5.10
CA PHE A 202 -16.48 -9.29 -4.87
C PHE A 202 -17.34 -8.05 -5.07
N LYS A 203 -18.47 -8.21 -5.75
CA LYS A 203 -19.54 -7.21 -5.84
C LYS A 203 -20.90 -7.92 -5.81
N LYS A 204 -21.73 -7.54 -4.86
CA LYS A 204 -23.11 -7.98 -4.81
C LYS A 204 -23.88 -7.28 -5.94
N ARG A 205 -24.52 -8.06 -6.81
CA ARG A 205 -25.37 -7.56 -7.90
C ARG A 205 -26.72 -7.10 -7.35
#